data_231b6ba9d3132b3f29e1a25baa58f631
#
_entry.id   231b6ba9d3132b3f29e1a25baa58f631
#
_cell.length_a   1.000
_cell.length_b   1.000
_cell.length_c   1.000
_cell.angle_alpha   90.00
_cell.angle_beta   90.00
_cell.angle_gamma   90.00
#
_symmetry.space_group_name_H-M   'P 1'
#
loop_
_entity.id
_entity.type
_entity.pdbx_description
1 polymer ?
#
loop_
_entity_poly.entity_id
_entity_poly.type
_entity_poly.pdbx_seq_one_letter_code
_entity_poly.pdbx_strand_id
1 'polypeptide(L)'
;MISRNSFNPDDSEDSELPGQRTQEEIDEQIGELLDKVWYNRHQELKELIEDGEEECDPKIWKDAEINARKIETKYGIENLGPYDDFEWGMLNGKLSALRWLFGFEWDMLDT
;
A
#
# COMPACT_ATOMS: atom_id res chain seq x y z
N MET A 1 -30.81 7.43 9.47
CA MET A 1 -30.13 7.64 9.55
C MET A 1 -29.55 8.03 10.27
N ILE A 2 -28.98 7.95 10.58
CA ILE A 2 -28.39 8.27 11.20
C ILE A 2 -27.64 9.02 11.31
N SER A 3 -27.57 9.39 11.67
CA SER A 3 -27.07 10.25 11.81
C SER A 3 -25.96 10.40 11.84
N ARG A 4 -25.58 10.53 11.60
CA ARG A 4 -24.64 10.68 11.70
C ARG A 4 -24.10 11.60 12.14
N ASN A 5 -24.04 11.74 11.70
CA ASN A 5 -23.70 12.86 12.13
C ASN A 5 -23.38 13.05 13.42
N SER A 6 -23.22 12.29 13.93
CA SER A 6 -23.06 12.52 15.32
C SER A 6 -21.64 12.84 15.75
N PHE A 7 -20.67 12.55 14.92
CA PHE A 7 -19.30 12.91 15.26
C PHE A 7 -19.10 14.41 15.15
N ASN A 8 -18.62 15.03 16.22
CA ASN A 8 -18.36 16.45 16.26
C ASN A 8 -16.98 16.66 16.88
N PRO A 9 -16.01 17.16 16.12
CA PRO A 9 -14.65 17.34 16.65
C PRO A 9 -14.58 18.28 17.84
N ASP A 10 -15.57 19.16 18.00
CA ASP A 10 -15.58 20.09 19.13
C ASP A 10 -15.94 19.41 20.44
N ASP A 11 -16.41 18.18 20.39
CA ASP A 11 -16.71 17.39 21.57
C ASP A 11 -15.55 16.47 21.93
N SER A 12 -14.34 16.84 21.57
CA SER A 12 -13.19 15.96 21.68
C SER A 12 -12.89 15.52 23.11
N GLU A 13 -13.29 16.30 24.11
CA GLU A 13 -13.04 15.89 25.49
C GLU A 13 -13.81 14.63 25.83
N ASP A 14 -14.88 14.34 25.10
CA ASP A 14 -15.65 13.12 25.27
C ASP A 14 -15.26 12.03 24.29
N SER A 15 -14.33 12.31 23.40
CA SER A 15 -13.93 11.40 22.37
C SER A 15 -12.85 10.48 22.87
N GLU A 16 -12.92 9.21 22.45
CA GLU A 16 -11.85 8.26 22.70
C GLU A 16 -10.91 8.13 21.52
N LEU A 17 -11.09 8.96 20.50
CA LEU A 17 -10.20 8.96 19.37
C LEU A 17 -8.84 9.52 19.75
N PRO A 18 -7.77 8.88 19.34
CA PRO A 18 -6.43 9.32 19.76
C PRO A 18 -5.93 10.59 19.10
N GLY A 19 -6.63 11.07 18.08
CA GLY A 19 -6.22 12.28 17.38
C GLY A 19 -5.84 12.01 15.95
N GLN A 20 -5.58 13.08 15.24
CA GLN A 20 -5.28 12.98 13.82
C GLN A 20 -3.81 12.73 13.61
N ARG A 21 -3.50 11.88 12.63
CA ARG A 21 -2.11 11.63 12.26
C ARG A 21 -1.50 12.86 11.62
N THR A 22 -0.19 12.98 11.75
CA THR A 22 0.53 14.06 11.08
C THR A 22 0.66 13.74 9.59
N GLN A 23 0.95 14.78 8.81
CA GLN A 23 1.19 14.60 7.38
C GLN A 23 2.34 13.63 7.15
N GLU A 24 3.39 13.75 7.97
CA GLU A 24 4.55 12.88 7.85
C GLU A 24 4.18 11.41 8.07
N GLU A 25 3.37 11.15 9.08
CA GLU A 25 2.93 9.78 9.35
C GLU A 25 2.09 9.23 8.21
N ILE A 26 1.24 10.08 7.63
CA ILE A 26 0.39 9.65 6.51
C ILE A 26 1.26 9.33 5.30
N ASP A 27 2.24 10.19 5.01
CA ASP A 27 3.13 9.97 3.88
C ASP A 27 3.93 8.69 4.03
N GLU A 28 4.38 8.39 5.24
CA GLU A 28 5.11 7.15 5.50
C GLU A 28 4.25 5.93 5.24
N GLN A 29 3.00 5.98 5.66
CA GLN A 29 2.09 4.85 5.44
C GLN A 29 1.80 4.65 3.97
N ILE A 30 1.57 5.73 3.23
CA ILE A 30 1.36 5.61 1.79
C ILE A 30 2.56 5.00 1.13
N GLY A 31 3.76 5.45 1.51
CA GLY A 31 5.00 4.92 0.95
C GLY A 31 5.16 3.44 1.22
N GLU A 32 4.88 3.01 2.45
CA GLU A 32 4.99 1.60 2.80
C GLU A 32 4.00 0.76 1.99
N LEU A 33 2.76 1.21 1.88
CA LEU A 33 1.74 0.46 1.16
C LEU A 33 2.07 0.37 -0.33
N LEU A 34 2.56 1.46 -0.91
CA LEU A 34 2.97 1.46 -2.32
C LEU A 34 4.14 0.51 -2.53
N ASP A 35 5.12 0.52 -1.63
CA ASP A 35 6.26 -0.38 -1.75
C ASP A 35 5.82 -1.84 -1.71
N LYS A 36 4.89 -2.16 -0.82
CA LYS A 36 4.41 -3.53 -0.70
C LYS A 36 3.61 -3.97 -1.91
N VAL A 37 2.79 -3.09 -2.46
CA VAL A 37 2.05 -3.39 -3.69
C VAL A 37 3.04 -3.61 -4.84
N TRP A 38 4.01 -2.71 -4.98
CA TRP A 38 5.00 -2.82 -6.03
C TRP A 38 5.79 -4.13 -5.90
N TYR A 39 6.20 -4.45 -4.68
CA TYR A 39 7.00 -5.64 -4.45
C TYR A 39 6.22 -6.91 -4.82
N ASN A 40 4.95 -6.96 -4.46
CA ASN A 40 4.14 -8.13 -4.80
C ASN A 40 4.00 -8.29 -6.31
N ARG A 41 3.79 -7.18 -7.02
CA ARG A 41 3.71 -7.23 -8.48
C ARG A 41 5.04 -7.61 -9.10
N HIS A 42 6.13 -7.16 -8.51
CA HIS A 42 7.46 -7.53 -8.98
C HIS A 42 7.69 -9.04 -8.85
N GLN A 43 7.25 -9.63 -7.74
CA GLN A 43 7.37 -11.07 -7.55
C GLN A 43 6.54 -11.85 -8.56
N GLU A 44 5.33 -11.36 -8.85
CA GLU A 44 4.48 -11.99 -9.85
C GLU A 44 5.14 -11.93 -11.25
N LEU A 45 5.69 -10.79 -11.58
CA LEU A 45 6.37 -10.63 -12.86
C LEU A 45 7.60 -11.53 -12.95
N LYS A 46 8.32 -11.65 -11.84
CA LYS A 46 9.49 -12.52 -11.79
C LYS A 46 9.12 -13.96 -12.11
N GLU A 47 8.00 -14.44 -11.55
CA GLU A 47 7.54 -15.79 -11.85
C GLU A 47 7.20 -15.95 -13.34
N LEU A 48 6.54 -14.94 -13.91
CA LEU A 48 6.17 -14.99 -15.31
C LEU A 48 7.41 -15.01 -16.21
N ILE A 49 8.43 -14.26 -15.86
CA ILE A 49 9.67 -14.25 -16.62
C ILE A 49 10.37 -15.61 -16.52
N GLU A 50 10.42 -16.18 -15.33
CA GLU A 50 11.05 -17.48 -15.12
C GLU A 50 10.33 -18.59 -15.88
N ASP A 51 9.01 -18.45 -16.03
CA ASP A 51 8.21 -19.42 -16.78
C ASP A 51 8.24 -19.19 -18.29
N GLY A 52 8.90 -18.14 -18.72
CA GLY A 52 8.97 -17.82 -20.13
C GLY A 52 7.75 -17.13 -20.71
N GLU A 53 6.85 -16.68 -19.85
CA GLU A 53 5.60 -16.05 -20.30
C GLU A 53 5.73 -14.54 -20.48
N GLU A 54 6.80 -13.95 -19.94
CA GLU A 54 7.04 -12.53 -20.07
C GLU A 54 8.51 -12.26 -20.25
N GLU A 55 8.82 -11.10 -20.80
CA GLU A 55 10.20 -10.66 -20.99
C GLU A 55 10.33 -9.24 -20.47
N CYS A 56 11.53 -8.91 -20.01
CA CYS A 56 11.82 -7.56 -19.54
C CYS A 56 13.23 -7.21 -19.98
N ASP A 57 13.43 -5.96 -20.35
CA ASP A 57 14.75 -5.45 -20.69
C ASP A 57 15.71 -5.74 -19.53
N PRO A 58 16.86 -6.37 -19.79
CA PRO A 58 17.76 -6.75 -18.70
C PRO A 58 18.22 -5.60 -17.83
N LYS A 59 18.40 -4.42 -18.40
CA LYS A 59 18.83 -3.28 -17.62
C LYS A 59 17.73 -2.79 -16.69
N ILE A 60 16.50 -2.73 -17.21
CA ILE A 60 15.34 -2.34 -16.40
C ILE A 60 15.13 -3.35 -15.31
N TRP A 61 15.25 -4.63 -15.63
CA TRP A 61 15.08 -5.69 -14.66
C TRP A 61 16.10 -5.61 -13.54
N LYS A 62 17.35 -5.31 -13.89
CA LYS A 62 18.40 -5.19 -12.91
C LYS A 62 18.09 -4.07 -11.90
N ASP A 63 17.62 -2.93 -12.41
CA ASP A 63 17.26 -1.81 -11.54
C ASP A 63 16.10 -2.18 -10.64
N ALA A 64 15.13 -2.91 -11.18
CA ALA A 64 13.98 -3.36 -10.38
C ALA A 64 14.42 -4.33 -9.29
N GLU A 65 15.37 -5.23 -9.58
CA GLU A 65 15.87 -6.14 -8.55
C GLU A 65 16.60 -5.40 -7.44
N ILE A 66 17.33 -4.36 -7.79
CA ILE A 66 18.00 -3.54 -6.78
C ILE A 66 16.96 -2.91 -5.86
N ASN A 67 15.88 -2.38 -6.43
CA ASN A 67 14.81 -1.80 -5.64
C ASN A 67 14.15 -2.85 -4.76
N ALA A 68 13.94 -4.05 -5.29
CA ALA A 68 13.36 -5.14 -4.51
C ALA A 68 14.21 -5.47 -3.28
N ARG A 69 15.54 -5.49 -3.46
CA ARG A 69 16.43 -5.74 -2.32
C ARG A 69 16.34 -4.63 -1.27
N LYS A 70 16.19 -3.39 -1.70
CA LYS A 70 16.02 -2.28 -0.76
C LYS A 70 14.75 -2.42 0.06
N ILE A 71 13.68 -2.84 -0.60
CA ILE A 71 12.39 -3.04 0.10
C ILE A 71 12.50 -4.18 1.09
N GLU A 72 13.16 -5.26 0.70
CA GLU A 72 13.37 -6.39 1.61
C GLU A 72 14.15 -5.99 2.85
N THR A 73 15.16 -5.15 2.66
CA THR A 73 15.97 -4.68 3.78
C THR A 73 15.16 -3.76 4.68
N LYS A 74 14.31 -2.93 4.10
CA LYS A 74 13.55 -1.94 4.85
C LYS A 74 12.46 -2.57 5.70
N TYR A 75 11.73 -3.54 5.17
CA TYR A 75 10.54 -4.07 5.84
C TYR A 75 10.70 -5.48 6.37
N GLY A 76 11.70 -6.21 5.92
CA GLY A 76 11.86 -7.62 6.24
C GLY A 76 11.07 -8.48 5.27
N ILE A 77 11.76 -9.48 4.69
CA ILE A 77 11.14 -10.31 3.65
C ILE A 77 9.91 -11.06 4.17
N GLU A 78 9.92 -11.38 5.46
CA GLU A 78 8.79 -12.10 6.05
C GLU A 78 7.52 -11.26 6.11
N ASN A 79 7.64 -9.94 5.93
CA ASN A 79 6.50 -9.03 5.97
C ASN A 79 6.02 -8.62 4.58
N LEU A 80 6.55 -9.23 3.54
CA LEU A 80 6.30 -8.80 2.16
C LEU A 80 5.48 -9.80 1.36
N GLY A 81 4.74 -10.65 2.05
CA GLY A 81 3.91 -11.62 1.37
C GLY A 81 4.59 -12.98 1.31
N PRO A 82 4.06 -13.90 0.53
CA PRO A 82 2.88 -13.73 -0.33
C PRO A 82 1.61 -13.50 0.48
N TYR A 83 0.70 -12.72 -0.08
CA TYR A 83 -0.54 -12.35 0.60
C TYR A 83 -1.68 -13.23 0.10
N ASP A 84 -2.57 -13.64 1.03
CA ASP A 84 -3.80 -14.26 0.60
C ASP A 84 -4.78 -13.17 0.11
N ASP A 85 -5.94 -13.60 -0.39
CA ASP A 85 -6.89 -12.66 -0.96
C ASP A 85 -7.36 -11.61 0.04
N PHE A 86 -7.57 -12.03 1.27
CA PHE A 86 -8.01 -11.11 2.31
C PHE A 86 -6.93 -10.07 2.61
N GLU A 87 -5.72 -10.53 2.79
CA GLU A 87 -4.59 -9.65 3.10
C GLU A 87 -4.33 -8.67 1.96
N TRP A 88 -4.41 -9.17 0.73
CA TRP A 88 -4.22 -8.33 -0.45
C TRP A 88 -5.31 -7.27 -0.55
N GLY A 89 -6.56 -7.67 -0.28
CA GLY A 89 -7.66 -6.73 -0.26
C GLY A 89 -7.50 -5.67 0.81
N MET A 90 -7.04 -6.07 2.01
CA MET A 90 -6.80 -5.12 3.08
C MET A 90 -5.72 -4.11 2.71
N LEU A 91 -4.63 -4.60 2.13
CA LEU A 91 -3.53 -3.74 1.73
C LEU A 91 -4.00 -2.69 0.72
N ASN A 92 -4.71 -3.14 -0.30
CA ASN A 92 -5.20 -2.24 -1.34
C ASN A 92 -6.29 -1.31 -0.81
N GLY A 93 -7.13 -1.80 0.10
CA GLY A 93 -8.14 -0.96 0.71
C GLY A 93 -7.56 0.16 1.54
N LYS A 94 -6.53 -0.14 2.32
CA LYS A 94 -5.85 0.89 3.09
C LYS A 94 -5.23 1.95 2.19
N LEU A 95 -4.58 1.50 1.12
CA LEU A 95 -3.96 2.42 0.18
C LEU A 95 -5.01 3.28 -0.51
N SER A 96 -6.13 2.68 -0.90
CA SER A 96 -7.22 3.40 -1.54
C SER A 96 -7.78 4.48 -0.63
N ALA A 97 -7.97 4.16 0.64
CA ALA A 97 -8.50 5.12 1.60
C ALA A 97 -7.58 6.31 1.77
N LEU A 98 -6.28 6.05 1.87
CA LEU A 98 -5.32 7.14 2.03
C LEU A 98 -5.22 7.99 0.77
N ARG A 99 -5.30 7.36 -0.40
CA ARG A 99 -5.27 8.10 -1.65
C ARG A 99 -6.52 8.97 -1.80
N TRP A 100 -7.67 8.46 -1.33
CA TRP A 100 -8.89 9.25 -1.37
C TRP A 100 -8.73 10.56 -0.59
N LEU A 101 -8.01 10.52 0.51
CA LEU A 101 -7.74 11.73 1.29
C LEU A 101 -7.03 12.80 0.48
N PHE A 102 -6.29 12.41 -0.54
CA PHE A 102 -5.54 13.33 -1.38
C PHE A 102 -6.20 13.58 -2.72
N GLY A 103 -7.49 13.28 -2.82
CA GLY A 103 -8.27 13.64 -3.99
C GLY A 103 -8.46 12.57 -5.04
N PHE A 104 -7.93 11.38 -4.81
CA PHE A 104 -8.15 10.29 -5.75
C PHE A 104 -9.54 9.69 -5.54
N GLU A 105 -10.11 9.18 -6.61
CA GLU A 105 -11.41 8.54 -6.51
C GLU A 105 -11.28 7.15 -5.90
N TRP A 106 -12.37 6.68 -5.30
CA TRP A 106 -12.36 5.39 -4.63
C TRP A 106 -12.02 4.22 -5.55
N ASP A 107 -12.45 4.30 -6.79
CA ASP A 107 -12.38 3.17 -7.70
C ASP A 107 -11.12 3.13 -8.54
N MET A 108 -10.09 3.85 -8.15
CA MET A 108 -8.81 3.79 -8.86
C MET A 108 -8.02 2.60 -8.37
N LEU A 109 -8.23 1.48 -9.04
CA LEU A 109 -7.70 0.19 -8.59
C LEU A 109 -6.41 -0.23 -9.26
N ASP A 110 -5.98 0.49 -10.28
CA ASP A 110 -4.80 0.11 -11.04
C ASP A 110 -3.54 0.70 -10.42
N THR A 111 -3.26 0.29 -9.24
CA THR A 111 -2.07 0.74 -8.55
C THR A 111 -0.83 0.03 -8.98
#